data_3981aefa2837f94a01809c4926406c2b
#
_entry.id   3981aefa2837f94a01809c4926406c2b
#
_cell.length_a   1.000
_cell.length_b   1.000
_cell.length_c   1.000
_cell.angle_alpha   90.00
_cell.angle_beta   90.00
_cell.angle_gamma   90.00
#
_symmetry.space_group_name_H-M   'P 1'
#
loop_
_entity.id
_entity.type
_entity.pdbx_description
1 polymer ?
#
loop_
_entity_poly.entity_id
_entity_poly.type
_entity_poly.pdbx_seq_one_letter_code
_entity_poly.pdbx_strand_id
1 'polypeptide(L)'
;MNTDITKQMEMVLYRTEDDNVTVSALIKDETIWITQKAMAELFGVQTPAISKHLKNIFEQGELREEVVVSKMEIPTPHGAIPGKTQLSPTNYYNLDAIISVGYRVNSIQATRFRIWATGILKEYMIKGFA
;
A
#
# COMPACT_ATOMS: atom_id res chain seq x y z
N MET A 1 -25.67 -12.03 1.06
CA MET A 1 -25.01 -12.12 1.04
C MET A 1 -24.13 -11.43 0.95
N ASN A 2 -23.75 -11.48 1.08
CA ASN A 2 -22.75 -10.89 1.35
C ASN A 2 -21.90 -10.75 0.36
N THR A 3 -21.76 -9.79 -0.15
CA THR A 3 -20.73 -9.62 -0.98
C THR A 3 -19.53 -9.71 -0.22
N ASP A 4 -18.82 -10.66 -0.52
CA ASP A 4 -17.63 -10.88 0.09
C ASP A 4 -16.78 -9.70 -0.03
N ILE A 5 -16.27 -9.20 1.05
CA ILE A 5 -15.31 -8.12 1.02
C ILE A 5 -14.13 -8.47 0.17
N THR A 6 -13.72 -9.73 0.18
CA THR A 6 -12.58 -10.15 -0.61
C THR A 6 -12.82 -9.99 -2.11
N LYS A 7 -14.08 -9.96 -2.53
CA LYS A 7 -14.35 -9.70 -3.94
C LYS A 7 -14.15 -8.26 -4.32
N GLN A 8 -14.07 -7.37 -3.33
CA GLN A 8 -13.86 -5.95 -3.56
C GLN A 8 -12.42 -5.55 -3.38
N MET A 9 -11.55 -6.50 -3.09
CA MET A 9 -10.13 -6.26 -2.92
C MET A 9 -9.36 -7.16 -3.86
N GLU A 10 -8.29 -6.62 -4.39
CA GLU A 10 -7.44 -7.40 -5.26
C GLU A 10 -5.98 -7.13 -4.91
N MET A 11 -5.22 -8.21 -4.74
CA MET A 11 -3.79 -8.09 -4.48
C MET A 11 -3.06 -7.98 -5.81
N VAL A 12 -2.21 -6.98 -5.93
CA VAL A 12 -1.39 -6.81 -7.12
C VAL A 12 0.06 -6.63 -6.69
N LEU A 13 0.98 -6.88 -7.59
CA LEU A 13 2.40 -6.78 -7.29
C LEU A 13 3.01 -5.65 -8.10
N TYR A 14 3.79 -4.83 -7.44
CA TYR A 14 4.58 -3.79 -8.09
C TYR A 14 6.05 -4.15 -7.98
N ARG A 15 6.75 -4.09 -9.09
CA ARG A 15 8.17 -4.43 -9.13
C ARG A 15 8.96 -3.24 -9.63
N THR A 16 9.98 -2.84 -8.88
CA THR A 16 10.86 -1.77 -9.31
C THR A 16 11.87 -2.33 -10.31
N GLU A 17 12.19 -1.54 -11.32
CA GLU A 17 13.12 -1.98 -12.33
C GLU A 17 14.56 -1.95 -11.82
N ASP A 18 14.89 -0.89 -11.06
CA ASP A 18 16.27 -0.64 -10.69
C ASP A 18 16.75 -1.57 -9.59
N ASP A 19 15.93 -1.72 -8.55
CA ASP A 19 16.36 -2.44 -7.36
C ASP A 19 15.85 -3.85 -7.29
N ASN A 20 15.01 -4.23 -8.26
CA ASN A 20 14.47 -5.57 -8.30
C ASN A 20 13.63 -5.88 -7.05
N VAL A 21 13.03 -4.85 -6.48
CA VAL A 21 12.17 -4.98 -5.31
C VAL A 21 10.74 -5.24 -5.78
N THR A 22 10.06 -6.15 -5.11
CA THR A 22 8.66 -6.42 -5.38
C THR A 22 7.86 -6.18 -4.11
N VAL A 23 6.80 -5.39 -4.21
CA VAL A 23 5.94 -5.15 -3.07
C VAL A 23 4.51 -5.53 -3.42
N SER A 24 3.79 -6.02 -2.42
CA SER A 24 2.37 -6.37 -2.57
C SER A 24 1.54 -5.15 -2.26
N ALA A 25 0.54 -4.90 -3.08
CA ALA A 25 -0.38 -3.79 -2.88
C ALA A 25 -1.80 -4.30 -2.99
N LEU A 26 -2.72 -3.63 -2.30
CA LEU A 26 -4.13 -3.98 -2.35
C LEU A 26 -4.88 -2.90 -3.10
N ILE A 27 -5.75 -3.31 -4.02
CA ILE A 27 -6.71 -2.40 -4.64
C ILE A 27 -8.01 -2.53 -3.86
N LYS A 28 -8.47 -1.43 -3.30
CA LYS A 28 -9.69 -1.40 -2.50
C LYS A 28 -10.17 0.05 -2.46
N ASP A 29 -11.49 0.25 -2.53
CA ASP A 29 -12.08 1.58 -2.45
C ASP A 29 -11.49 2.52 -3.48
N GLU A 30 -11.22 2.02 -4.67
CA GLU A 30 -10.75 2.79 -5.81
C GLU A 30 -9.38 3.42 -5.60
N THR A 31 -8.58 2.85 -4.68
CA THR A 31 -7.22 3.31 -4.49
C THR A 31 -6.34 2.12 -4.18
N ILE A 32 -5.07 2.39 -3.94
CA ILE A 32 -4.08 1.35 -3.63
C ILE A 32 -3.59 1.56 -2.21
N TRP A 33 -3.41 0.45 -1.50
CA TRP A 33 -3.02 0.42 -0.09
C TRP A 33 -1.78 -0.45 0.08
N ILE A 34 -0.77 0.06 0.78
CA ILE A 34 0.40 -0.75 1.16
C ILE A 34 0.74 -0.48 2.63
N THR A 35 1.57 -1.38 3.19
CA THR A 35 2.00 -1.26 4.58
C THR A 35 3.23 -0.37 4.70
N GLN A 36 3.57 0.01 5.93
CA GLN A 36 4.81 0.77 6.15
C GLN A 36 6.04 -0.03 5.73
N LYS A 37 6.01 -1.33 5.99
CA LYS A 37 7.13 -2.18 5.60
C LYS A 37 7.30 -2.17 4.08
N ALA A 38 6.21 -2.25 3.36
CA ALA A 38 6.26 -2.22 1.90
C ALA A 38 6.77 -0.86 1.41
N MET A 39 6.34 0.23 2.06
CA MET A 39 6.85 1.55 1.69
C MET A 39 8.36 1.65 1.91
N ALA A 40 8.85 1.07 3.00
CA ALA A 40 10.28 1.09 3.29
C ALA A 40 11.06 0.38 2.18
N GLU A 41 10.56 -0.77 1.76
CA GLU A 41 11.18 -1.52 0.68
C GLU A 41 11.10 -0.75 -0.65
N LEU A 42 9.95 -0.16 -0.91
CA LEU A 42 9.72 0.57 -2.15
C LEU A 42 10.65 1.77 -2.28
N PHE A 43 10.84 2.50 -1.19
CA PHE A 43 11.61 3.74 -1.23
C PHE A 43 13.05 3.58 -0.75
N GLY A 44 13.43 2.38 -0.34
CA GLY A 44 14.82 2.09 0.00
C GLY A 44 15.28 2.66 1.33
N VAL A 45 14.40 2.67 2.33
CA VAL A 45 14.73 3.15 3.67
C VAL A 45 14.25 2.15 4.70
N GLN A 46 14.54 2.40 5.97
CA GLN A 46 14.08 1.56 7.05
C GLN A 46 12.69 1.97 7.50
N THR A 47 11.95 1.03 8.05
CA THR A 47 10.58 1.29 8.49
C THR A 47 10.45 2.47 9.46
N PRO A 48 11.36 2.66 10.44
CA PRO A 48 11.25 3.83 11.31
C PRO A 48 11.28 5.17 10.58
N ALA A 49 11.97 5.25 9.45
CA ALA A 49 11.98 6.48 8.66
C ALA A 49 10.59 6.73 8.06
N ILE A 50 9.93 5.67 7.59
CA ILE A 50 8.57 5.80 7.05
C ILE A 50 7.64 6.29 8.16
N SER A 51 7.73 5.67 9.32
CA SER A 51 6.87 6.04 10.45
C SER A 51 7.05 7.51 10.83
N LYS A 52 8.29 7.99 10.82
CA LYS A 52 8.58 9.38 11.15
C LYS A 52 7.98 10.33 10.12
N HIS A 53 8.12 10.01 8.85
CA HIS A 53 7.54 10.86 7.80
C HIS A 53 6.02 10.91 7.88
N LEU A 54 5.38 9.76 8.15
CA LEU A 54 3.93 9.73 8.30
C LEU A 54 3.48 10.59 9.48
N LYS A 55 4.18 10.48 10.61
CA LYS A 55 3.85 11.28 11.77
C LYS A 55 3.92 12.78 11.43
N ASN A 56 4.97 13.18 10.74
CA ASN A 56 5.12 14.60 10.36
C ASN A 56 4.02 15.04 9.41
N ILE A 57 3.67 14.19 8.46
CA ILE A 57 2.61 14.51 7.49
C ILE A 57 1.29 14.75 8.22
N PHE A 58 0.97 13.89 9.19
CA PHE A 58 -0.29 14.03 9.92
C PHE A 58 -0.24 15.24 10.87
N GLU A 59 0.88 15.44 11.55
CA GLU A 59 1.00 16.57 12.49
C GLU A 59 0.96 17.92 11.78
N GLN A 60 1.48 17.99 10.57
CA GLN A 60 1.46 19.23 9.81
C GLN A 60 0.13 19.44 9.08
N GLY A 61 -0.78 18.50 9.17
CA GLY A 61 -2.07 18.65 8.53
C GLY A 61 -2.06 18.45 7.04
N GLU A 62 -0.98 17.89 6.49
CA GLU A 62 -0.91 17.65 5.06
C GLU A 62 -1.95 16.64 4.61
N LEU A 63 -2.13 15.58 5.40
CA LEU A 63 -3.16 14.58 5.15
C LEU A 63 -3.84 14.25 6.47
N ARG A 64 -5.06 13.77 6.39
CA ARG A 64 -5.81 13.36 7.58
C ARG A 64 -5.68 11.87 7.76
N GLU A 65 -5.19 11.47 8.92
CA GLU A 65 -4.91 10.06 9.21
C GLU A 65 -6.16 9.19 9.02
N GLU A 66 -7.31 9.66 9.49
CA GLU A 66 -8.53 8.86 9.42
C GLU A 66 -8.99 8.61 7.98
N VAL A 67 -8.49 9.40 7.03
CA VAL A 67 -8.86 9.23 5.63
C VAL A 67 -7.92 8.28 4.91
N VAL A 68 -6.62 8.36 5.22
CA VAL A 68 -5.61 7.67 4.42
C VAL A 68 -5.07 6.39 5.06
N VAL A 69 -5.50 6.06 6.28
CA VAL A 69 -5.05 4.85 6.97
C VAL A 69 -6.24 3.92 7.17
N SER A 70 -6.03 2.64 6.92
CA SER A 70 -7.05 1.62 7.15
C SER A 70 -6.41 0.42 7.82
N LYS A 71 -6.98 0.01 8.96
CA LYS A 71 -6.50 -1.18 9.63
C LYS A 71 -7.23 -2.38 9.06
N MET A 72 -6.47 -3.33 8.53
CA MET A 72 -7.07 -4.49 7.88
C MET A 72 -6.39 -5.76 8.37
N GLU A 73 -7.18 -6.83 8.45
CA GLU A 73 -6.67 -8.14 8.81
C GLU A 73 -6.65 -8.99 7.55
N ILE A 74 -5.47 -9.06 6.94
CA ILE A 74 -5.32 -9.84 5.71
C ILE A 74 -4.61 -11.13 6.08
N PRO A 75 -5.18 -12.30 5.75
CA PRO A 75 -4.54 -13.57 6.06
C PRO A 75 -3.19 -13.66 5.36
N THR A 76 -2.16 -14.02 6.13
CA THR A 76 -0.83 -14.20 5.58
C THR A 76 -0.30 -15.54 6.07
N PRO A 77 0.59 -16.17 5.31
CA PRO A 77 1.19 -17.43 5.76
C PRO A 77 1.95 -17.22 7.06
N HIS A 78 1.78 -18.16 7.99
CA HIS A 78 2.51 -18.15 9.24
C HIS A 78 3.83 -18.87 8.99
N GLY A 79 4.94 -18.14 9.02
CA GLY A 79 6.21 -18.69 8.61
C GLY A 79 6.70 -19.84 9.48
N ALA A 80 6.34 -19.87 10.76
CA ALA A 80 6.83 -20.90 11.66
C ALA A 80 6.06 -22.20 11.55
N ILE A 81 4.85 -22.18 11.00
CA ILE A 81 4.01 -23.38 10.93
C ILE A 81 3.50 -23.52 9.53
N PRO A 82 4.08 -24.42 8.75
CA PRO A 82 3.67 -24.58 7.35
C PRO A 82 2.19 -24.93 7.24
N GLY A 83 1.55 -24.33 6.27
CA GLY A 83 0.15 -24.58 6.02
C GLY A 83 -0.81 -23.80 6.88
N LYS A 84 -0.31 -23.03 7.82
CA LYS A 84 -1.14 -22.17 8.66
C LYS A 84 -1.07 -20.73 8.19
N THR A 85 -2.13 -19.98 8.47
CA THR A 85 -2.15 -18.55 8.16
C THR A 85 -2.27 -17.77 9.44
N GLN A 86 -1.83 -16.53 9.38
CA GLN A 86 -1.91 -15.63 10.52
C GLN A 86 -2.80 -14.45 10.13
N LEU A 87 -3.68 -14.07 11.06
CA LEU A 87 -4.59 -12.98 10.86
C LEU A 87 -4.25 -11.91 11.88
N SER A 88 -3.55 -10.89 11.47
CA SER A 88 -3.13 -9.81 12.36
C SER A 88 -3.56 -8.48 11.81
N PRO A 89 -4.13 -7.61 12.64
CA PRO A 89 -4.47 -6.27 12.17
C PRO A 89 -3.19 -5.51 11.80
N THR A 90 -3.20 -4.90 10.66
CA THR A 90 -2.07 -4.14 10.15
C THR A 90 -2.58 -2.86 9.53
N ASN A 91 -1.86 -1.77 9.74
CA ASN A 91 -2.23 -0.51 9.13
C ASN A 91 -1.77 -0.49 7.68
N TYR A 92 -2.69 -0.14 6.80
CA TYR A 92 -2.43 0.07 5.39
C TYR A 92 -2.63 1.54 5.08
N TYR A 93 -1.85 2.04 4.14
CA TYR A 93 -1.83 3.46 3.79
C TYR A 93 -2.16 3.61 2.32
N ASN A 94 -3.06 4.55 2.01
CA ASN A 94 -3.54 4.65 0.64
C ASN A 94 -2.55 5.42 -0.25
N LEU A 95 -2.90 5.55 -1.52
CA LEU A 95 -2.01 6.14 -2.51
C LEU A 95 -1.56 7.55 -2.14
N ASP A 96 -2.47 8.37 -1.60
CA ASP A 96 -2.09 9.73 -1.20
C ASP A 96 -0.99 9.70 -0.15
N ALA A 97 -1.10 8.81 0.84
CA ALA A 97 -0.09 8.69 1.88
C ALA A 97 1.22 8.15 1.30
N ILE A 98 1.12 7.15 0.43
CA ILE A 98 2.31 6.56 -0.19
C ILE A 98 3.09 7.63 -0.96
N ILE A 99 2.39 8.44 -1.73
CA ILE A 99 3.04 9.45 -2.55
C ILE A 99 3.61 10.57 -1.70
N SER A 100 2.89 11.00 -0.66
CA SER A 100 3.42 12.04 0.24
C SER A 100 4.72 11.60 0.90
N VAL A 101 4.77 10.36 1.39
CA VAL A 101 6.00 9.83 1.96
C VAL A 101 7.07 9.73 0.89
N GLY A 102 6.70 9.20 -0.26
CA GLY A 102 7.65 8.94 -1.33
C GLY A 102 8.36 10.20 -1.80
N TYR A 103 7.64 11.30 -1.95
CA TYR A 103 8.26 12.54 -2.39
C TYR A 103 9.25 13.10 -1.36
N ARG A 104 9.10 12.74 -0.09
CA ARG A 104 10.04 13.15 0.94
C ARG A 104 11.31 12.29 0.95
N VAL A 105 11.22 11.05 0.46
CA VAL A 105 12.29 10.06 0.60
C VAL A 105 12.98 9.80 -0.73
N ASN A 106 12.21 9.52 -1.76
CA ASN A 106 12.75 9.08 -3.05
C ASN A 106 11.76 9.45 -4.13
N SER A 107 11.87 10.69 -4.62
CA SER A 107 10.85 11.23 -5.53
C SER A 107 10.80 10.48 -6.86
N ILE A 108 11.91 9.91 -7.30
CA ILE A 108 11.91 9.15 -8.55
C ILE A 108 11.06 7.89 -8.41
N GLN A 109 11.25 7.14 -7.32
CA GLN A 109 10.45 5.96 -7.09
C GLN A 109 8.99 6.30 -6.80
N ALA A 110 8.75 7.42 -6.14
CA ALA A 110 7.39 7.87 -5.88
C ALA A 110 6.65 8.17 -7.19
N THR A 111 7.32 8.84 -8.11
CA THR A 111 6.73 9.16 -9.40
C THR A 111 6.45 7.89 -10.20
N ARG A 112 7.39 6.96 -10.21
CA ARG A 112 7.19 5.69 -10.93
C ARG A 112 6.02 4.91 -10.35
N PHE A 113 5.96 4.84 -9.03
CA PHE A 113 4.86 4.13 -8.37
C PHE A 113 3.52 4.79 -8.68
N ARG A 114 3.47 6.13 -8.65
CA ARG A 114 2.24 6.86 -8.94
C ARG A 114 1.75 6.58 -10.36
N ILE A 115 2.67 6.59 -11.31
CA ILE A 115 2.31 6.34 -12.70
C ILE A 115 1.74 4.93 -12.86
N TRP A 116 2.42 3.96 -12.27
CA TRP A 116 1.95 2.58 -12.32
C TRP A 116 0.59 2.44 -11.63
N ALA A 117 0.45 3.02 -10.45
CA ALA A 117 -0.78 2.91 -9.68
C ALA A 117 -1.96 3.53 -10.42
N THR A 118 -1.75 4.70 -11.01
CA THR A 118 -2.80 5.36 -11.77
C THR A 118 -3.25 4.48 -12.93
N GLY A 119 -2.29 3.88 -13.62
CA GLY A 119 -2.61 3.02 -14.76
C GLY A 119 -3.38 1.77 -14.35
N ILE A 120 -2.92 1.10 -13.29
CA ILE A 120 -3.58 -0.14 -12.91
C ILE A 120 -4.95 0.11 -12.30
N LEU A 121 -5.12 1.22 -11.59
CA LEU A 121 -6.44 1.56 -11.06
C LEU A 121 -7.41 1.85 -12.18
N LYS A 122 -6.96 2.52 -13.23
CA LYS A 122 -7.80 2.80 -14.37
C LYS A 122 -8.25 1.51 -15.03
N GLU A 123 -7.34 0.57 -15.23
CA GLU A 123 -7.68 -0.72 -15.81
C GLU A 123 -8.65 -1.50 -14.93
N TYR A 124 -8.39 -1.48 -13.63
CA TYR A 124 -9.21 -2.22 -12.68
C TYR A 124 -10.63 -1.69 -12.67
N MET A 125 -10.80 -0.39 -12.70
CA MET A 125 -12.13 0.21 -12.65
C MET A 125 -12.91 -0.09 -13.92
N ILE A 126 -12.24 -0.06 -15.06
CA ILE A 126 -12.89 -0.38 -16.32
C ILE A 126 -13.36 -1.83 -16.31
N LYS A 127 -12.51 -2.74 -15.89
CA LYS A 127 -12.87 -4.15 -15.87
C LYS A 127 -13.85 -4.48 -14.76
N GLY A 128 -13.73 -3.80 -13.63
CA GLY A 128 -14.55 -4.10 -12.48
C GLY A 128 -16.00 -3.73 -12.65
N PHE A 129 -16.28 -2.83 -13.57
CA PHE A 129 -17.65 -2.39 -13.82
C PHE A 129 -18.20 -2.86 -15.13
N ALA A 130 -17.49 -3.73 -15.79
CA ALA A 130 -17.95 -4.25 -17.08
C ALA A 130 -19.06 -5.24 -16.91
#